data_d0fb568006d4b0d09bff7477e7b3c04a
#
_entry.id   d0fb568006d4b0d09bff7477e7b3c04a
#
_cell.length_a   1.000
_cell.length_b   1.000
_cell.length_c   1.000
_cell.angle_alpha   90.00
_cell.angle_beta   90.00
_cell.angle_gamma   90.00
#
_symmetry.space_group_name_H-M   'P 1'
#
loop_
_entity.id
_entity.type
_entity.pdbx_description
1 polymer ?
#
loop_
_entity_poly.entity_id
_entity_poly.type
_entity_poly.pdbx_seq_one_letter_code
_entity_poly.pdbx_strand_id
1 'polypeptide(L)'
;MKIFSISNQKGGVGKTTTSVNLAASLALNKQKVLLIDLDPQGNASSGAGIDKLTLNNSIYETLIGQETINDVVRASEDNMFDIAPANQSLAGAEIEMVNIDHREYILKNAFKTLKKTYDYILIDCPPALNLLTVNALAASDSVIIPMQCEYYALEGLSDLVNTIKKVKKSLNPDIEIEGLLRTLFDRRN
;
A
#
# COMPACT_ATOMS: atom_id res chain seq x y z
N MET A 1 -6.58 10.98 -10.95
CA MET A 1 -5.88 10.27 -9.86
C MET A 1 -6.03 8.78 -10.11
N LYS A 2 -4.94 8.03 -10.14
CA LYS A 2 -4.95 6.56 -10.28
C LYS A 2 -4.33 5.93 -9.04
N ILE A 3 -4.96 4.88 -8.50
CA ILE A 3 -4.58 4.26 -7.23
C ILE A 3 -4.13 2.82 -7.48
N PHE A 4 -2.88 2.51 -7.13
CA PHE A 4 -2.30 1.18 -7.24
C PHE A 4 -2.00 0.60 -5.87
N SER A 5 -2.44 -0.62 -5.60
CA SER A 5 -1.87 -1.42 -4.51
C SER A 5 -0.73 -2.30 -5.03
N ILE A 6 0.35 -2.38 -4.27
CA ILE A 6 1.48 -3.28 -4.53
C ILE A 6 1.39 -4.42 -3.52
N SER A 7 0.93 -5.59 -3.96
CA SER A 7 0.56 -6.68 -3.05
C SER A 7 1.10 -8.03 -3.51
N ASN A 8 1.60 -8.81 -2.54
CA ASN A 8 1.89 -10.23 -2.66
C ASN A 8 2.03 -10.82 -1.25
N GLN A 9 1.52 -12.02 -1.02
CA GLN A 9 1.61 -12.72 0.27
C GLN A 9 3.04 -13.15 0.62
N LYS A 10 3.87 -13.43 -0.38
CA LYS A 10 5.27 -13.83 -0.15
C LYS A 10 6.09 -12.65 0.32
N GLY A 11 6.80 -12.81 1.43
CA GLY A 11 7.81 -11.85 1.89
C GLY A 11 9.02 -11.81 0.95
N GLY A 12 9.73 -10.68 0.90
CA GLY A 12 10.98 -10.56 0.15
C GLY A 12 10.86 -10.53 -1.39
N VAL A 13 9.66 -10.44 -1.96
CA VAL A 13 9.46 -10.38 -3.42
C VAL A 13 9.65 -8.99 -4.02
N GLY A 14 10.05 -8.00 -3.23
CA GLY A 14 10.32 -6.64 -3.70
C GLY A 14 9.10 -5.72 -3.73
N LYS A 15 8.04 -5.96 -2.93
CA LYS A 15 6.89 -5.04 -2.81
C LYS A 15 7.32 -3.63 -2.47
N THR A 16 7.92 -3.44 -1.30
CA THR A 16 8.38 -2.15 -0.80
C THR A 16 9.40 -1.49 -1.74
N THR A 17 10.35 -2.28 -2.25
CA THR A 17 11.32 -1.78 -3.25
C THR A 17 10.61 -1.25 -4.49
N THR A 18 9.59 -1.96 -4.98
CA THR A 18 8.77 -1.51 -6.12
C THR A 18 8.01 -0.24 -5.77
N SER A 19 7.36 -0.19 -4.61
CA SER A 19 6.54 0.93 -4.16
C SER A 19 7.36 2.23 -4.08
N VAL A 20 8.50 2.20 -3.40
CA VAL A 20 9.37 3.38 -3.22
C VAL A 20 9.99 3.83 -4.54
N ASN A 21 10.57 2.89 -5.32
CA ASN A 21 11.21 3.25 -6.59
C ASN A 21 10.20 3.71 -7.65
N LEU A 22 9.00 3.15 -7.68
CA LEU A 22 7.94 3.60 -8.57
C LEU A 22 7.47 5.01 -8.19
N ALA A 23 7.31 5.30 -6.87
CA ALA A 23 6.97 6.63 -6.38
C ALA A 23 8.01 7.67 -6.82
N ALA A 24 9.29 7.39 -6.57
CA ALA A 24 10.38 8.26 -6.99
C ALA A 24 10.45 8.43 -8.52
N SER A 25 10.30 7.35 -9.28
CA SER A 25 10.34 7.39 -10.75
C SER A 25 9.19 8.22 -11.35
N LEU A 26 7.98 8.10 -10.81
CA LEU A 26 6.83 8.91 -11.22
C LEU A 26 7.06 10.38 -10.87
N ALA A 27 7.58 10.67 -9.68
CA ALA A 27 7.91 12.03 -9.25
C ALA A 27 8.99 12.68 -10.14
N LEU A 28 10.03 11.95 -10.53
CA LEU A 28 11.03 12.39 -11.51
C LEU A 28 10.40 12.73 -12.87
N ASN A 29 9.29 12.07 -13.21
CA ASN A 29 8.48 12.37 -14.39
C ASN A 29 7.41 13.44 -14.11
N LYS A 30 7.60 14.27 -13.06
CA LYS A 30 6.76 15.41 -12.70
C LYS A 30 5.32 15.05 -12.31
N GLN A 31 5.08 13.81 -11.92
CA GLN A 31 3.79 13.38 -11.37
C GLN A 31 3.73 13.69 -9.87
N LYS A 32 2.56 14.07 -9.38
CA LYS A 32 2.29 14.23 -7.96
C LYS A 32 1.93 12.87 -7.37
N VAL A 33 2.77 12.36 -6.49
CA VAL A 33 2.65 11.00 -5.96
C VAL A 33 2.46 11.02 -4.45
N LEU A 34 1.52 10.20 -3.96
CA LEU A 34 1.37 9.85 -2.56
C LEU A 34 1.66 8.36 -2.40
N LEU A 35 2.62 8.03 -1.55
CA LEU A 35 2.90 6.67 -1.11
C LEU A 35 2.20 6.43 0.23
N ILE A 36 1.47 5.33 0.36
CA ILE A 36 0.87 4.84 1.61
C ILE A 36 1.63 3.61 2.05
N ASP A 37 2.23 3.65 3.22
CA ASP A 37 2.86 2.47 3.82
C ASP A 37 1.82 1.76 4.72
N LEU A 38 1.41 0.55 4.36
CA LEU A 38 0.48 -0.27 5.16
C LEU A 38 1.15 -1.47 5.83
N ASP A 39 2.48 -1.55 5.79
CA ASP A 39 3.21 -2.59 6.51
C ASP A 39 3.64 -2.07 7.90
N PRO A 40 3.27 -2.75 9.01
CA PRO A 40 3.73 -2.40 10.36
C PRO A 40 5.25 -2.35 10.49
N GLN A 41 6.00 -3.01 9.61
CA GLN A 41 7.46 -2.90 9.57
C GLN A 41 7.93 -1.51 9.13
N GLY A 42 7.10 -0.72 8.45
CA GLY A 42 7.40 0.64 8.03
C GLY A 42 8.61 0.73 7.10
N ASN A 43 8.80 -0.27 6.23
CA ASN A 43 9.96 -0.31 5.34
C ASN A 43 9.87 0.71 4.21
N ALA A 44 8.67 1.01 3.71
CA ALA A 44 8.47 2.08 2.73
C ALA A 44 8.72 3.45 3.36
N SER A 45 8.33 3.63 4.63
CA SER A 45 8.61 4.83 5.41
C SER A 45 10.11 5.07 5.55
N SER A 46 10.86 4.04 5.95
CA SER A 46 12.34 4.13 6.01
C SER A 46 12.96 4.39 4.64
N GLY A 47 12.44 3.74 3.58
CA GLY A 47 12.89 3.95 2.20
C GLY A 47 12.62 5.36 1.67
N ALA A 48 11.66 6.08 2.24
CA ALA A 48 11.36 7.49 1.97
C ALA A 48 12.13 8.47 2.89
N GLY A 49 13.06 7.96 3.72
CA GLY A 49 13.88 8.76 4.65
C GLY A 49 13.13 9.17 5.94
N ILE A 50 12.00 8.54 6.25
CA ILE A 50 11.24 8.85 7.46
C ILE A 50 11.76 8.02 8.64
N ASP A 51 12.14 8.70 9.72
CA ASP A 51 12.48 8.04 10.98
C ASP A 51 11.21 7.60 11.71
N LYS A 52 10.96 6.29 11.70
CA LYS A 52 9.78 5.65 12.30
C LYS A 52 9.72 5.79 13.81
N LEU A 53 10.86 5.98 14.48
CA LEU A 53 10.95 6.04 15.95
C LEU A 53 10.48 7.39 16.49
N THR A 54 10.53 8.43 15.65
CA THR A 54 10.15 9.80 16.03
C THR A 54 8.78 10.21 15.50
N LEU A 55 8.05 9.28 14.87
CA LEU A 55 6.71 9.54 14.33
C LEU A 55 5.70 9.77 15.46
N ASN A 56 5.11 10.96 15.52
CA ASN A 56 3.96 11.24 16.39
C ASN A 56 2.68 10.65 15.81
N ASN A 57 2.47 10.79 14.48
CA ASN A 57 1.29 10.32 13.77
C ASN A 57 1.72 9.54 12.51
N SER A 58 1.00 8.47 12.21
CA SER A 58 1.20 7.55 11.10
C SER A 58 -0.13 7.20 10.44
N ILE A 59 -0.15 6.37 9.44
CA ILE A 59 -1.38 5.86 8.82
C ILE A 59 -2.27 5.10 9.83
N TYR A 60 -1.70 4.60 10.93
CA TYR A 60 -2.44 3.94 11.99
C TYR A 60 -3.51 4.86 12.57
N GLU A 61 -3.19 6.11 12.95
CA GLU A 61 -4.13 7.05 13.52
C GLU A 61 -5.27 7.39 12.54
N THR A 62 -4.99 7.41 11.24
CA THR A 62 -6.03 7.56 10.22
C THR A 62 -6.96 6.36 10.17
N LEU A 63 -6.42 5.13 10.25
CA LEU A 63 -7.23 3.91 10.16
C LEU A 63 -8.12 3.69 11.38
N ILE A 64 -7.72 4.15 12.55
CA ILE A 64 -8.54 4.06 13.77
C ILE A 64 -9.42 5.32 14.01
N GLY A 65 -9.36 6.31 13.09
CA GLY A 65 -10.21 7.50 13.12
C GLY A 65 -9.78 8.59 14.11
N GLN A 66 -8.54 8.56 14.59
CA GLN A 66 -7.99 9.58 15.50
C GLN A 66 -7.48 10.81 14.77
N GLU A 67 -6.92 10.63 13.57
CA GLU A 67 -6.37 11.72 12.76
C GLU A 67 -6.87 11.63 11.31
N THR A 68 -6.91 12.76 10.61
CA THR A 68 -7.20 12.74 9.18
C THR A 68 -5.94 12.35 8.40
N ILE A 69 -6.13 11.80 7.19
CA ILE A 69 -4.99 11.48 6.31
C ILE A 69 -4.12 12.72 6.02
N ASN A 70 -4.71 13.93 6.02
CA ASN A 70 -3.97 15.16 5.79
C ASN A 70 -3.02 15.53 6.94
N ASP A 71 -3.28 15.04 8.15
CA ASP A 71 -2.47 15.32 9.34
C ASP A 71 -1.29 14.34 9.46
N VAL A 72 -1.36 13.21 8.77
CA VAL A 72 -0.30 12.19 8.77
C VAL A 72 0.59 12.25 7.53
N VAL A 73 0.08 12.75 6.40
CA VAL A 73 0.87 12.88 5.15
C VAL A 73 2.00 13.90 5.33
N ARG A 74 3.19 13.52 4.90
CA ARG A 74 4.38 14.37 4.90
C ARG A 74 5.23 14.15 3.65
N ALA A 75 6.13 15.08 3.35
CA ALA A 75 7.08 14.92 2.25
C ALA A 75 8.14 13.86 2.60
N SER A 76 8.62 13.12 1.58
CA SER A 76 9.84 12.31 1.68
C SER A 76 11.06 13.19 1.99
N GLU A 77 12.16 12.59 2.48
CA GLU A 77 13.37 13.33 2.87
C GLU A 77 13.90 14.24 1.75
N ASP A 78 13.85 13.79 0.52
CA ASP A 78 14.27 14.51 -0.68
C ASP A 78 13.18 15.40 -1.30
N ASN A 79 11.99 15.46 -0.68
CA ASN A 79 10.81 16.18 -1.17
C ASN A 79 10.33 15.78 -2.58
N MET A 80 10.67 14.58 -3.05
CA MET A 80 10.25 14.11 -4.37
C MET A 80 8.78 13.72 -4.41
N PHE A 81 8.29 13.04 -3.37
CA PHE A 81 6.89 12.61 -3.25
C PHE A 81 6.41 12.74 -1.80
N ASP A 82 5.11 12.64 -1.61
CA ASP A 82 4.53 12.61 -0.27
C ASP A 82 4.33 11.17 0.20
N ILE A 83 4.35 10.97 1.51
CA ILE A 83 4.11 9.66 2.14
C ILE A 83 3.20 9.78 3.36
N ALA A 84 2.25 8.82 3.50
CA ALA A 84 1.60 8.50 4.77
C ALA A 84 2.39 7.34 5.40
N PRO A 85 3.23 7.61 6.40
CA PRO A 85 4.16 6.62 6.93
C PRO A 85 3.49 5.63 7.87
N ALA A 86 4.12 4.47 8.09
CA ALA A 86 3.75 3.47 9.07
C ALA A 86 4.82 3.31 10.17
N ASN A 87 4.37 2.80 11.30
CA ASN A 87 5.21 2.32 12.40
C ASN A 87 4.61 1.05 13.02
N GLN A 88 5.22 0.52 14.07
CA GLN A 88 4.79 -0.72 14.73
C GLN A 88 3.35 -0.65 15.29
N SER A 89 2.83 0.54 15.64
CA SER A 89 1.45 0.70 16.13
C SER A 89 0.43 0.18 15.14
N LEU A 90 0.75 0.20 13.85
CA LEU A 90 -0.14 -0.30 12.79
C LEU A 90 -0.50 -1.79 12.96
N ALA A 91 0.31 -2.58 13.67
CA ALA A 91 -0.02 -3.97 13.99
C ALA A 91 -1.29 -4.08 14.88
N GLY A 92 -1.59 -3.07 15.68
CA GLY A 92 -2.80 -3.01 16.51
C GLY A 92 -4.06 -2.58 15.74
N ALA A 93 -3.91 -1.94 14.60
CA ALA A 93 -5.03 -1.35 13.86
C ALA A 93 -6.14 -2.35 13.53
N GLU A 94 -5.78 -3.59 13.18
CA GLU A 94 -6.76 -4.62 12.82
C GLU A 94 -7.72 -4.96 13.97
N ILE A 95 -7.21 -4.97 15.21
CA ILE A 95 -8.02 -5.26 16.40
C ILE A 95 -8.98 -4.10 16.66
N GLU A 96 -8.49 -2.87 16.54
CA GLU A 96 -9.29 -1.68 16.81
C GLU A 96 -10.33 -1.41 15.73
N MET A 97 -10.01 -1.71 14.47
CA MET A 97 -10.93 -1.59 13.34
C MET A 97 -12.08 -2.59 13.38
N VAL A 98 -12.01 -3.69 14.17
CA VAL A 98 -13.05 -4.75 14.20
C VAL A 98 -14.45 -4.19 14.48
N ASN A 99 -14.55 -3.17 15.34
CA ASN A 99 -15.82 -2.58 15.74
C ASN A 99 -16.24 -1.35 14.92
N ILE A 100 -15.46 -1.00 13.87
CA ILE A 100 -15.79 0.13 13.01
C ILE A 100 -16.71 -0.34 11.87
N ASP A 101 -17.83 0.33 11.71
CA ASP A 101 -18.75 0.06 10.60
C ASP A 101 -18.07 0.39 9.27
N HIS A 102 -18.27 -0.49 8.28
CA HIS A 102 -17.66 -0.35 6.95
C HIS A 102 -16.13 -0.26 6.98
N ARG A 103 -15.49 -0.95 7.91
CA ARG A 103 -14.05 -0.97 8.15
C ARG A 103 -13.20 -1.30 6.91
N GLU A 104 -13.77 -1.97 5.92
CA GLU A 104 -13.11 -2.29 4.64
C GLU A 104 -12.91 -1.06 3.75
N TYR A 105 -13.59 0.05 4.03
CA TYR A 105 -13.58 1.27 3.24
C TYR A 105 -12.92 2.47 3.92
N ILE A 106 -12.30 2.29 5.08
CA ILE A 106 -11.71 3.39 5.84
C ILE A 106 -10.67 4.13 4.99
N LEU A 107 -9.74 3.40 4.37
CA LEU A 107 -8.71 4.01 3.52
C LEU A 107 -9.33 4.68 2.28
N LYS A 108 -10.29 4.04 1.62
CA LYS A 108 -11.03 4.63 0.49
C LYS A 108 -11.72 5.93 0.86
N ASN A 109 -12.31 5.98 2.05
CA ASN A 109 -12.98 7.18 2.54
C ASN A 109 -11.97 8.26 2.94
N ALA A 110 -10.82 7.89 3.53
CA ALA A 110 -9.75 8.83 3.83
C ALA A 110 -9.25 9.53 2.56
N PHE A 111 -9.08 8.82 1.44
CA PHE A 111 -8.65 9.42 0.17
C PHE A 111 -9.61 10.49 -0.37
N LYS A 112 -10.92 10.38 -0.09
CA LYS A 112 -11.90 11.41 -0.48
C LYS A 112 -11.71 12.74 0.26
N THR A 113 -11.02 12.73 1.40
CA THR A 113 -10.77 13.91 2.24
C THR A 113 -9.42 14.58 1.97
N LEU A 114 -8.61 14.03 1.05
CA LEU A 114 -7.32 14.59 0.69
C LEU A 114 -7.49 16.03 0.18
N LYS A 115 -6.77 16.97 0.80
CA LYS A 115 -6.74 18.39 0.40
C LYS A 115 -5.80 18.63 -0.78
N LYS A 116 -4.70 17.89 -0.86
CA LYS A 116 -3.73 17.93 -1.95
C LYS A 116 -4.16 17.00 -3.07
N THR A 117 -4.04 17.43 -4.32
CA THR A 117 -4.33 16.59 -5.48
C THR A 117 -3.10 15.78 -5.87
N TYR A 118 -3.30 14.50 -6.15
CA TYR A 118 -2.27 13.58 -6.62
C TYR A 118 -2.65 13.00 -7.98
N ASP A 119 -1.65 12.73 -8.82
CA ASP A 119 -1.83 12.00 -10.07
C ASP A 119 -1.89 10.50 -9.79
N TYR A 120 -1.04 10.05 -8.84
CA TYR A 120 -0.94 8.65 -8.41
C TYR A 120 -0.94 8.51 -6.90
N ILE A 121 -1.64 7.48 -6.41
CA ILE A 121 -1.48 6.96 -5.05
C ILE A 121 -0.96 5.53 -5.16
N LEU A 122 0.14 5.23 -4.48
CA LEU A 122 0.72 3.90 -4.38
C LEU A 122 0.53 3.38 -2.97
N ILE A 123 0.10 2.12 -2.81
CA ILE A 123 -0.14 1.52 -1.50
C ILE A 123 0.78 0.32 -1.35
N ASP A 124 1.78 0.41 -0.47
CA ASP A 124 2.66 -0.71 -0.11
C ASP A 124 1.96 -1.62 0.90
N CYS A 125 1.61 -2.84 0.48
CA CYS A 125 0.83 -3.77 1.28
C CYS A 125 1.72 -4.71 2.11
N PRO A 126 1.29 -5.11 3.33
CA PRO A 126 1.96 -6.14 4.10
C PRO A 126 1.90 -7.51 3.39
N PRO A 127 2.73 -8.48 3.81
CA PRO A 127 2.71 -9.84 3.22
C PRO A 127 1.52 -10.69 3.69
N ALA A 128 0.56 -10.12 4.38
CA ALA A 128 -0.62 -10.82 4.90
C ALA A 128 -1.88 -10.42 4.13
N LEU A 129 -2.82 -11.36 3.93
CA LEU A 129 -4.17 -11.07 3.40
C LEU A 129 -5.12 -10.75 4.56
N ASN A 130 -4.86 -9.67 5.23
CA ASN A 130 -5.56 -9.18 6.40
C ASN A 130 -6.45 -7.96 6.07
N LEU A 131 -7.04 -7.33 7.09
CA LEU A 131 -7.92 -6.17 6.92
C LEU A 131 -7.19 -4.96 6.30
N LEU A 132 -5.89 -4.79 6.55
CA LEU A 132 -5.09 -3.72 5.93
C LEU A 132 -5.01 -3.93 4.41
N THR A 133 -4.69 -5.15 3.97
CA THR A 133 -4.67 -5.49 2.54
C THR A 133 -6.05 -5.36 1.90
N VAL A 134 -7.13 -5.75 2.61
CA VAL A 134 -8.51 -5.55 2.12
C VAL A 134 -8.80 -4.07 1.92
N ASN A 135 -8.40 -3.19 2.86
CA ASN A 135 -8.54 -1.74 2.71
C ASN A 135 -7.78 -1.19 1.49
N ALA A 136 -6.55 -1.67 1.27
CA ALA A 136 -5.77 -1.31 0.09
C ALA A 136 -6.50 -1.69 -1.20
N LEU A 137 -6.96 -2.94 -1.30
CA LEU A 137 -7.67 -3.45 -2.49
C LEU A 137 -9.03 -2.75 -2.71
N ALA A 138 -9.77 -2.46 -1.64
CA ALA A 138 -11.05 -1.76 -1.73
C ALA A 138 -10.90 -0.31 -2.19
N ALA A 139 -9.74 0.31 -1.95
CA ALA A 139 -9.42 1.68 -2.33
C ALA A 139 -8.74 1.81 -3.70
N SER A 140 -8.22 0.72 -4.27
CA SER A 140 -7.39 0.75 -5.49
C SER A 140 -8.19 0.62 -6.77
N ASP A 141 -7.69 1.25 -7.84
CA ASP A 141 -8.15 1.00 -9.21
C ASP A 141 -7.54 -0.30 -9.75
N SER A 142 -6.27 -0.57 -9.43
CA SER A 142 -5.63 -1.81 -9.86
C SER A 142 -4.50 -2.26 -8.94
N VAL A 143 -4.08 -3.53 -9.12
CA VAL A 143 -3.08 -4.22 -8.31
C VAL A 143 -1.85 -4.55 -9.15
N ILE A 144 -0.67 -4.08 -8.72
CA ILE A 144 0.62 -4.53 -9.23
C ILE A 144 1.09 -5.69 -8.33
N ILE A 145 1.48 -6.81 -8.92
CA ILE A 145 1.89 -8.01 -8.19
C ILE A 145 3.37 -8.29 -8.45
N PRO A 146 4.29 -7.82 -7.60
CA PRO A 146 5.69 -8.21 -7.69
C PRO A 146 5.84 -9.68 -7.32
N MET A 147 6.57 -10.45 -8.13
CA MET A 147 6.82 -11.87 -7.88
C MET A 147 8.20 -12.29 -8.36
N GLN A 148 8.84 -13.19 -7.64
CA GLN A 148 10.07 -13.84 -8.07
C GLN A 148 9.76 -14.91 -9.11
N CYS A 149 10.72 -15.18 -10.02
CA CYS A 149 10.62 -16.21 -11.04
C CYS A 149 10.99 -17.59 -10.47
N GLU A 150 10.28 -18.03 -9.41
CA GLU A 150 10.47 -19.31 -8.75
C GLU A 150 9.21 -20.15 -8.76
N TYR A 151 9.35 -21.46 -8.76
CA TYR A 151 8.21 -22.39 -8.82
C TYR A 151 7.16 -22.14 -7.71
N TYR A 152 7.59 -21.97 -6.46
CA TYR A 152 6.69 -21.71 -5.33
C TYR A 152 6.02 -20.33 -5.33
N ALA A 153 6.42 -19.43 -6.22
CA ALA A 153 5.78 -18.13 -6.32
C ALA A 153 4.34 -18.22 -6.90
N LEU A 154 4.03 -19.29 -7.62
CA LEU A 154 2.72 -19.51 -8.24
C LEU A 154 1.63 -19.88 -7.21
N GLU A 155 1.99 -20.57 -6.13
CA GLU A 155 1.03 -20.94 -5.08
C GLU A 155 0.49 -19.70 -4.36
N GLY A 156 1.36 -18.82 -3.87
CA GLY A 156 0.95 -17.56 -3.24
C GLY A 156 0.21 -16.61 -4.18
N LEU A 157 0.48 -16.67 -5.51
CA LEU A 157 -0.24 -15.89 -6.49
C LEU A 157 -1.71 -16.32 -6.59
N SER A 158 -2.00 -17.62 -6.52
CA SER A 158 -3.37 -18.14 -6.60
C SER A 158 -4.25 -17.62 -5.46
N ASP A 159 -3.74 -17.59 -4.25
CA ASP A 159 -4.46 -17.09 -3.08
C ASP A 159 -4.72 -15.59 -3.15
N LEU A 160 -3.73 -14.80 -3.60
CA LEU A 160 -3.91 -13.37 -3.83
C LEU A 160 -4.97 -13.11 -4.90
N VAL A 161 -4.91 -13.81 -6.03
CA VAL A 161 -5.90 -13.68 -7.13
C VAL A 161 -7.30 -14.04 -6.64
N ASN A 162 -7.45 -15.08 -5.82
CA ASN A 162 -8.72 -15.46 -5.21
C ASN A 162 -9.24 -14.36 -4.27
N THR A 163 -8.36 -13.73 -3.50
CA THR A 163 -8.73 -12.60 -2.64
C THR A 163 -9.14 -11.38 -3.46
N ILE A 164 -8.41 -11.03 -4.52
CA ILE A 164 -8.80 -9.95 -5.43
C ILE A 164 -10.19 -10.23 -6.04
N LYS A 165 -10.47 -11.47 -6.46
CA LYS A 165 -11.81 -11.86 -6.98
C LYS A 165 -12.92 -11.67 -5.94
N LYS A 166 -12.67 -12.01 -4.66
CA LYS A 166 -13.63 -11.79 -3.57
C LYS A 166 -13.86 -10.29 -3.35
N VAL A 167 -12.79 -9.49 -3.29
CA VAL A 167 -12.89 -8.03 -3.17
C VAL A 167 -13.64 -7.45 -4.37
N LYS A 168 -13.33 -7.87 -5.59
CA LYS A 168 -14.05 -7.44 -6.82
C LYS A 168 -15.54 -7.71 -6.73
N LYS A 169 -15.93 -8.88 -6.23
CA LYS A 169 -17.33 -9.27 -6.12
C LYS A 169 -18.12 -8.48 -5.06
N SER A 170 -17.48 -8.11 -3.95
CA SER A 170 -18.21 -7.65 -2.75
C SER A 170 -17.88 -6.22 -2.34
N LEU A 171 -16.70 -5.69 -2.63
CA LEU A 171 -16.21 -4.42 -2.10
C LEU A 171 -15.81 -3.41 -3.19
N ASN A 172 -15.19 -3.86 -4.28
CA ASN A 172 -14.68 -2.98 -5.33
C ASN A 172 -14.84 -3.63 -6.70
N PRO A 173 -16.01 -3.47 -7.37
CA PRO A 173 -16.29 -4.11 -8.67
C PRO A 173 -15.32 -3.72 -9.79
N ASP A 174 -14.70 -2.56 -9.67
CA ASP A 174 -13.86 -1.96 -10.72
C ASP A 174 -12.39 -2.36 -10.59
N ILE A 175 -11.98 -3.03 -9.51
CA ILE A 175 -10.58 -3.41 -9.30
C ILE A 175 -10.09 -4.35 -10.40
N GLU A 176 -8.90 -4.06 -10.92
CA GLU A 176 -8.23 -4.86 -11.93
C GLU A 176 -6.83 -5.30 -11.50
N ILE A 177 -6.26 -6.32 -12.15
CA ILE A 177 -4.85 -6.65 -12.03
C ILE A 177 -4.11 -5.87 -13.11
N GLU A 178 -3.28 -4.88 -12.71
CA GLU A 178 -2.46 -4.11 -13.64
C GLU A 178 -1.43 -4.99 -14.33
N GLY A 179 -0.82 -5.91 -13.58
CA GLY A 179 0.13 -6.85 -14.11
C GLY A 179 0.97 -7.56 -13.05
N LEU A 180 1.75 -8.52 -13.52
CA LEU A 180 2.77 -9.22 -12.75
C LEU A 180 4.13 -8.58 -13.03
N LEU A 181 4.79 -8.08 -11.97
CA LEU A 181 6.14 -7.55 -12.06
C LEU A 181 7.13 -8.66 -11.66
N ARG A 182 7.87 -9.18 -12.61
CA ARG A 182 8.93 -10.15 -12.32
C ARG A 182 10.12 -9.45 -11.67
N THR A 183 10.39 -9.80 -10.42
CA THR A 183 11.52 -9.29 -9.63
C THR A 183 12.60 -10.34 -9.50
N LEU A 184 13.83 -9.91 -9.17
CA LEU A 184 14.99 -10.79 -8.97
C LEU A 184 15.18 -11.77 -10.13
N PHE A 185 14.93 -11.31 -11.35
CA PHE A 185 15.00 -12.15 -12.55
C PHE A 185 16.45 -12.44 -12.92
N ASP A 186 16.82 -13.72 -12.98
CA ASP A 186 18.10 -14.20 -13.48
C ASP A 186 17.85 -14.94 -14.81
N ARG A 187 18.55 -14.52 -15.87
CA ARG A 187 18.45 -15.15 -17.21
C ARG A 187 19.03 -16.56 -17.27
N ARG A 188 19.77 -16.97 -16.23
CA ARG A 188 20.41 -18.29 -16.17
C ARG A 188 19.51 -19.37 -15.58
N ASN A 189 18.37 -18.99 -15.01
CA ASN A 189 17.35 -19.89 -14.46
C ASN A 189 16.16 -19.99 -15.39
#